data_67dda861894c0c33f02fd6a641b529be
#
_entry.id   67dda861894c0c33f02fd6a641b529be
#
_cell.length_a   1.000
_cell.length_b   1.000
_cell.length_c   1.000
_cell.angle_alpha   90.00
_cell.angle_beta   90.00
_cell.angle_gamma   90.00
#
_symmetry.space_group_name_H-M   'P 1'
#
loop_
_entity.id
_entity.type
_entity.pdbx_description
1 polymer ?
#
loop_
_entity_poly.entity_id
_entity_poly.type
_entity_poly.pdbx_seq_one_letter_code
_entity_poly.pdbx_strand_id
1 'polypeptide(L)'
;MGRVRARRRARSLVLKITAYTVSCLVVAGLLTASGFSYLVVRDVSAIGGSHAIKSGKSIGAQNILLMGLESRTYWNGTVLPWSILKHLHAGSRNGVLYGGVGGNATNTLILIHIFAGGKKAIGFSIPRDDWVNFADTVGPQQSGKIDQAYGVSMYFQEQALRAKYPNMSQNRLAYLGNEAGRAAAVATVEKLTGVRIDHFAEVNLYGFYELAKVLGGVEVCLNHAVYDSYSGANFKAGYQHLDAAQALAFVRQRHGLANGDLSRTHRQQAFLDSVLYKLRTQGVLTDLTRIQGLLNVAKQYMITDSGWNLLDFAIEARGLNASHIVFHTLPIKGYAVINGQDANVVDPAYIKSIVQSAFYPVAGPSLAARHKITVDVLNGGSTPGLAAKVSAVFTTDGYRAGKIANTTARSSTEVLYGAGALSSGRRIASKFGIAAVPSSAVPANHVEILLGAGATVPHIRSKPRHQPVAIPTKGAQGGAVSAKNGIPCVN
;
A
#
# COMPACT_ATOMS: atom_id res chain seq x y z
N MET A 1 -56.16 -15.55 -56.41
CA MET A 1 -56.12 -15.52 -54.91
C MET A 1 -55.05 -16.41 -54.32
N GLY A 2 -54.52 -17.43 -54.94
CA GLY A 2 -53.51 -18.36 -54.35
C GLY A 2 -52.12 -17.79 -54.12
N ARG A 3 -51.55 -16.92 -54.97
CA ARG A 3 -50.18 -16.35 -54.85
C ARG A 3 -50.03 -15.39 -53.70
N VAL A 4 -51.06 -14.68 -53.26
CA VAL A 4 -50.97 -13.73 -52.12
C VAL A 4 -50.94 -14.49 -50.77
N ARG A 5 -51.68 -15.61 -50.67
CA ARG A 5 -51.65 -16.47 -49.46
C ARG A 5 -50.34 -17.20 -49.28
N ALA A 6 -49.65 -17.63 -50.35
CA ALA A 6 -48.37 -18.28 -50.33
C ALA A 6 -47.26 -17.30 -49.86
N ARG A 7 -47.27 -16.06 -50.36
CA ARG A 7 -46.31 -15.01 -49.92
C ARG A 7 -46.48 -14.60 -48.44
N ARG A 8 -47.71 -14.56 -47.93
CA ARG A 8 -47.96 -14.28 -46.50
C ARG A 8 -47.48 -15.43 -45.60
N ARG A 9 -47.66 -16.69 -46.00
CA ARG A 9 -47.15 -17.86 -45.27
C ARG A 9 -45.62 -17.91 -45.27
N ALA A 10 -44.96 -17.64 -46.39
CA ALA A 10 -43.51 -17.60 -46.49
C ALA A 10 -42.91 -16.47 -45.62
N ARG A 11 -43.52 -15.27 -45.62
CA ARG A 11 -43.10 -14.16 -44.74
C ARG A 11 -43.29 -14.49 -43.26
N SER A 12 -44.37 -15.15 -42.87
CA SER A 12 -44.58 -15.55 -41.46
C SER A 12 -43.64 -16.66 -41.03
N LEU A 13 -43.22 -17.54 -41.92
CA LEU A 13 -42.25 -18.59 -41.64
C LEU A 13 -40.83 -18.00 -41.47
N VAL A 14 -40.41 -17.10 -42.35
CA VAL A 14 -39.13 -16.38 -42.24
C VAL A 14 -39.05 -15.56 -40.94
N LEU A 15 -40.14 -14.84 -40.59
CA LEU A 15 -40.21 -14.09 -39.33
C LEU A 15 -40.11 -14.99 -38.09
N LYS A 16 -40.71 -16.16 -38.12
CA LYS A 16 -40.61 -17.13 -37.03
C LYS A 16 -39.19 -17.72 -36.93
N ILE A 17 -38.59 -18.10 -38.05
CA ILE A 17 -37.20 -18.62 -38.08
C ILE A 17 -36.24 -17.56 -37.56
N THR A 18 -36.33 -16.30 -38.02
CA THR A 18 -35.48 -15.21 -37.52
C THR A 18 -35.73 -14.93 -36.03
N ALA A 19 -36.95 -14.97 -35.55
CA ALA A 19 -37.23 -14.80 -34.10
C ALA A 19 -36.64 -15.94 -33.26
N TYR A 20 -36.72 -17.18 -33.72
CA TYR A 20 -36.10 -18.33 -33.02
C TYR A 20 -34.57 -18.29 -33.04
N THR A 21 -33.96 -17.93 -34.19
CA THR A 21 -32.49 -17.80 -34.27
C THR A 21 -31.97 -16.68 -33.38
N VAL A 22 -32.62 -15.52 -33.35
CA VAL A 22 -32.25 -14.42 -32.43
C VAL A 22 -32.44 -14.84 -30.97
N SER A 23 -33.55 -15.51 -30.62
CA SER A 23 -33.75 -16.03 -29.26
C SER A 23 -32.70 -17.05 -28.86
N CYS A 24 -32.31 -17.98 -29.75
CA CYS A 24 -31.24 -18.95 -29.49
C CYS A 24 -29.86 -18.24 -29.28
N LEU A 25 -29.57 -17.22 -30.08
CA LEU A 25 -28.33 -16.44 -29.92
C LEU A 25 -28.32 -15.65 -28.61
N VAL A 26 -29.47 -15.07 -28.21
CA VAL A 26 -29.58 -14.36 -26.93
C VAL A 26 -29.43 -15.33 -25.76
N VAL A 27 -30.10 -16.50 -25.81
CA VAL A 27 -29.98 -17.54 -24.78
C VAL A 27 -28.55 -18.09 -24.72
N ALA A 28 -27.91 -18.36 -25.84
CA ALA A 28 -26.52 -18.78 -25.89
C ALA A 28 -25.59 -17.71 -25.32
N GLY A 29 -25.82 -16.42 -25.64
CA GLY A 29 -25.10 -15.29 -25.09
C GLY A 29 -25.27 -15.16 -23.57
N LEU A 30 -26.50 -15.35 -23.06
CA LEU A 30 -26.76 -15.34 -21.60
C LEU A 30 -26.17 -16.55 -20.90
N LEU A 31 -26.17 -17.73 -21.49
CA LEU A 31 -25.58 -18.94 -20.93
C LEU A 31 -24.04 -18.82 -20.88
N THR A 32 -23.41 -18.28 -21.94
CA THR A 32 -21.95 -18.04 -21.94
C THR A 32 -21.55 -16.96 -20.94
N ALA A 33 -22.31 -15.85 -20.86
CA ALA A 33 -22.07 -14.80 -19.86
C ALA A 33 -22.27 -15.30 -18.42
N SER A 34 -23.33 -16.11 -18.18
CA SER A 34 -23.59 -16.70 -16.87
C SER A 34 -22.55 -17.76 -16.50
N GLY A 35 -22.15 -18.60 -17.46
CA GLY A 35 -21.08 -19.58 -17.27
C GLY A 35 -19.74 -18.93 -16.98
N PHE A 36 -19.41 -17.88 -17.70
CA PHE A 36 -18.19 -17.10 -17.43
C PHE A 36 -18.23 -16.43 -16.06
N SER A 37 -19.34 -15.77 -15.70
CA SER A 37 -19.51 -15.17 -14.38
C SER A 37 -19.39 -16.21 -13.26
N TYR A 38 -19.97 -17.40 -13.43
CA TYR A 38 -19.87 -18.50 -12.48
C TYR A 38 -18.41 -18.98 -12.32
N LEU A 39 -17.66 -19.14 -13.41
CA LEU A 39 -16.26 -19.54 -13.36
C LEU A 39 -15.41 -18.49 -12.65
N VAL A 40 -15.60 -17.21 -12.95
CA VAL A 40 -14.88 -16.11 -12.29
C VAL A 40 -15.18 -16.10 -10.79
N VAL A 41 -16.45 -16.20 -10.38
CA VAL A 41 -16.84 -16.22 -8.95
C VAL A 41 -16.21 -17.44 -8.25
N ARG A 42 -16.32 -18.64 -8.84
CA ARG A 42 -15.72 -19.86 -8.30
C ARG A 42 -14.21 -19.71 -8.15
N ASP A 43 -13.56 -19.14 -9.16
CA ASP A 43 -12.12 -19.04 -9.21
C ASP A 43 -11.57 -17.98 -8.25
N VAL A 44 -12.26 -16.85 -8.10
CA VAL A 44 -11.93 -15.84 -7.09
C VAL A 44 -12.09 -16.39 -5.67
N SER A 45 -13.15 -17.15 -5.39
CA SER A 45 -13.38 -17.78 -4.08
C SER A 45 -12.40 -18.92 -3.74
N ALA A 46 -11.65 -19.42 -4.72
CA ALA A 46 -10.64 -20.46 -4.54
C ALA A 46 -9.24 -19.90 -4.27
N ILE A 47 -9.03 -18.59 -4.23
CA ILE A 47 -7.76 -17.97 -3.80
C ILE A 47 -7.55 -18.31 -2.32
N GLY A 48 -6.33 -18.73 -1.96
CA GLY A 48 -6.01 -19.21 -0.63
C GLY A 48 -6.37 -18.20 0.46
N GLY A 49 -7.20 -18.60 1.41
CA GLY A 49 -7.64 -17.78 2.53
C GLY A 49 -6.80 -18.01 3.79
N SER A 50 -6.30 -16.97 4.40
CA SER A 50 -5.61 -16.95 5.69
C SER A 50 -6.54 -16.44 6.78
N HIS A 51 -6.42 -16.98 7.98
CA HIS A 51 -7.13 -16.52 9.18
C HIS A 51 -6.23 -15.72 10.11
N ALA A 52 -5.07 -15.27 9.63
CA ALA A 52 -4.08 -14.52 10.41
C ALA A 52 -4.64 -13.18 10.94
N ILE A 53 -5.60 -12.60 10.24
CA ILE A 53 -6.28 -11.37 10.66
C ILE A 53 -7.80 -11.51 10.58
N LYS A 54 -8.49 -10.64 11.31
CA LYS A 54 -9.93 -10.44 11.15
C LYS A 54 -10.16 -9.44 10.01
N SER A 55 -10.68 -9.92 8.89
CA SER A 55 -10.93 -9.12 7.69
C SER A 55 -11.86 -7.94 7.96
N GLY A 56 -11.62 -6.85 7.25
CA GLY A 56 -12.48 -5.68 7.19
C GLY A 56 -13.64 -5.83 6.19
N LYS A 57 -14.18 -4.70 5.76
CA LYS A 57 -15.22 -4.65 4.72
C LYS A 57 -14.57 -4.60 3.34
N SER A 58 -15.13 -5.32 2.37
CA SER A 58 -14.63 -5.33 0.98
C SER A 58 -15.15 -4.17 0.13
N ILE A 59 -15.97 -3.29 0.68
CA ILE A 59 -16.58 -2.12 0.02
C ILE A 59 -16.41 -0.89 0.92
N GLY A 60 -16.18 0.25 0.31
CA GLY A 60 -15.95 1.53 1.00
C GLY A 60 -14.48 1.88 1.11
N ALA A 61 -14.11 2.73 2.08
CA ALA A 61 -12.70 3.02 2.33
C ALA A 61 -12.01 1.81 2.97
N GLN A 62 -10.86 1.41 2.41
CA GLN A 62 -10.16 0.18 2.81
C GLN A 62 -8.65 0.41 2.92
N ASN A 63 -8.03 -0.22 3.90
CA ASN A 63 -6.58 -0.29 4.06
C ASN A 63 -6.10 -1.69 3.69
N ILE A 64 -5.28 -1.80 2.66
CA ILE A 64 -4.80 -3.07 2.11
C ILE A 64 -3.29 -3.13 2.24
N LEU A 65 -2.76 -4.20 2.81
CA LEU A 65 -1.33 -4.45 2.88
C LEU A 65 -0.92 -5.43 1.77
N LEU A 66 -0.07 -4.98 0.85
CA LEU A 66 0.62 -5.86 -0.09
C LEU A 66 1.94 -6.32 0.51
N MET A 67 2.14 -7.63 0.55
CA MET A 67 3.36 -8.27 1.07
C MET A 67 4.04 -9.09 -0.03
N GLY A 68 5.29 -8.74 -0.32
CA GLY A 68 6.17 -9.54 -1.17
C GLY A 68 7.10 -10.39 -0.32
N LEU A 69 6.90 -11.70 -0.32
CA LEU A 69 7.67 -12.64 0.50
C LEU A 69 8.86 -13.19 -0.28
N GLU A 70 10.07 -13.04 0.25
CA GLU A 70 11.25 -13.69 -0.32
C GLU A 70 11.30 -15.17 0.10
N SER A 71 10.33 -15.93 -0.36
CA SER A 71 10.25 -17.36 -0.13
C SER A 71 10.69 -18.15 -1.35
N ARG A 72 11.45 -19.21 -1.10
CA ARG A 72 11.89 -20.21 -2.08
C ARG A 72 11.08 -21.50 -1.98
N THR A 73 9.95 -21.41 -1.31
CA THR A 73 9.02 -22.52 -1.12
C THR A 73 7.65 -22.21 -1.70
N TYR A 74 6.90 -23.24 -2.00
CA TYR A 74 5.46 -23.12 -2.16
C TYR A 74 4.83 -22.79 -0.79
N TRP A 75 3.58 -22.35 -0.81
CA TRP A 75 2.82 -22.01 0.41
C TRP A 75 2.69 -23.18 1.42
N ASN A 76 2.83 -24.41 0.95
CA ASN A 76 2.82 -25.63 1.78
C ASN A 76 4.21 -25.97 2.36
N GLY A 77 5.21 -25.13 2.20
CA GLY A 77 6.58 -25.34 2.69
C GLY A 77 7.45 -26.21 1.80
N THR A 78 6.93 -26.77 0.69
CA THR A 78 7.74 -27.55 -0.27
C THR A 78 8.68 -26.61 -1.03
N VAL A 79 9.98 -26.96 -1.09
CA VAL A 79 10.99 -26.16 -1.79
C VAL A 79 10.71 -26.14 -3.28
N LEU A 80 10.83 -24.98 -3.91
CA LEU A 80 10.70 -24.79 -5.35
C LEU A 80 11.79 -25.61 -6.09
N PRO A 81 11.46 -26.25 -7.22
CA PRO A 81 12.44 -26.97 -8.04
C PRO A 81 13.59 -26.07 -8.47
N TRP A 82 14.80 -26.62 -8.55
CA TRP A 82 15.97 -25.86 -9.01
C TRP A 82 15.81 -25.27 -10.41
N SER A 83 15.06 -25.94 -11.29
CA SER A 83 14.70 -25.43 -12.60
C SER A 83 13.99 -24.06 -12.55
N ILE A 84 13.23 -23.81 -11.49
CA ILE A 84 12.58 -22.51 -11.23
C ILE A 84 13.55 -21.56 -10.55
N LEU A 85 14.17 -21.98 -9.45
CA LEU A 85 15.03 -21.12 -8.62
C LEU A 85 16.19 -20.50 -9.39
N LYS A 86 16.79 -21.23 -10.34
CA LYS A 86 17.88 -20.70 -11.18
C LYS A 86 17.44 -19.49 -12.05
N HIS A 87 16.21 -19.49 -12.54
CA HIS A 87 15.66 -18.38 -13.33
C HIS A 87 15.27 -17.18 -12.49
N LEU A 88 15.04 -17.39 -11.19
CA LEU A 88 14.71 -16.32 -10.26
C LEU A 88 15.95 -15.64 -9.65
N HIS A 89 17.17 -16.06 -10.01
CA HIS A 89 18.40 -15.61 -9.35
C HIS A 89 18.28 -15.66 -7.82
N ALA A 90 17.68 -16.74 -7.29
CA ALA A 90 17.30 -16.86 -5.87
C ALA A 90 18.37 -17.54 -5.01
N GLY A 91 19.65 -17.39 -5.34
CA GLY A 91 20.79 -17.95 -4.62
C GLY A 91 21.30 -19.27 -5.20
N SER A 92 22.27 -19.90 -4.53
CA SER A 92 22.84 -21.17 -4.95
C SER A 92 21.95 -22.35 -4.53
N ARG A 93 22.09 -23.49 -5.22
CA ARG A 93 21.37 -24.74 -4.90
C ARG A 93 21.57 -25.16 -3.41
N ASN A 94 22.78 -24.97 -2.89
CA ASN A 94 23.12 -25.35 -1.50
C ASN A 94 22.59 -24.32 -0.48
N GLY A 95 22.53 -23.04 -0.81
CA GLY A 95 22.03 -21.98 0.08
C GLY A 95 20.51 -21.98 0.27
N VAL A 96 19.77 -22.59 -0.67
CA VAL A 96 18.30 -22.73 -0.59
C VAL A 96 17.85 -23.76 0.45
N LEU A 97 18.68 -24.78 0.69
CA LEU A 97 18.35 -25.88 1.61
C LEU A 97 18.58 -25.53 3.09
N TYR A 98 19.30 -24.45 3.38
CA TYR A 98 19.63 -24.03 4.75
C TYR A 98 18.92 -22.72 5.12
N GLY A 99 17.58 -22.75 5.12
CA GLY A 99 16.76 -21.64 5.61
C GLY A 99 16.98 -21.45 7.12
N GLY A 100 17.88 -20.52 7.48
CA GLY A 100 18.00 -20.03 8.86
C GLY A 100 16.85 -19.08 9.22
N VAL A 101 16.92 -18.51 10.43
CA VAL A 101 15.96 -17.53 11.00
C VAL A 101 15.66 -16.32 10.08
N GLY A 102 16.37 -16.10 8.99
CA GLY A 102 16.16 -15.07 7.99
C GLY A 102 15.44 -15.51 6.70
N GLY A 103 14.96 -16.76 6.60
CA GLY A 103 14.09 -17.22 5.52
C GLY A 103 12.70 -16.61 5.63
N ASN A 104 12.05 -16.28 4.51
CA ASN A 104 10.71 -15.68 4.47
C ASN A 104 10.62 -14.23 5.00
N ALA A 105 11.60 -13.39 4.67
CA ALA A 105 11.51 -11.95 4.91
C ALA A 105 10.46 -11.30 3.98
N THR A 106 9.68 -10.38 4.53
CA THR A 106 8.73 -9.56 3.76
C THR A 106 9.47 -8.39 3.10
N ASN A 107 10.21 -8.69 2.03
CA ASN A 107 11.06 -7.71 1.33
C ASN A 107 10.32 -6.57 0.65
N THR A 108 9.00 -6.68 0.51
CA THR A 108 8.11 -5.65 0.00
C THR A 108 6.92 -5.51 0.95
N LEU A 109 6.72 -4.33 1.49
CA LEU A 109 5.58 -3.96 2.31
C LEU A 109 5.01 -2.65 1.75
N ILE A 110 3.81 -2.70 1.19
CA ILE A 110 3.13 -1.52 0.63
C ILE A 110 1.73 -1.45 1.24
N LEU A 111 1.50 -0.41 2.03
CA LEU A 111 0.20 -0.12 2.63
C LEU A 111 -0.58 0.82 1.71
N ILE A 112 -1.72 0.37 1.21
CA ILE A 112 -2.58 1.11 0.27
C ILE A 112 -3.89 1.46 0.96
N HIS A 113 -4.27 2.72 0.90
CA HIS A 113 -5.60 3.19 1.24
C HIS A 113 -6.40 3.51 -0.02
N ILE A 114 -7.52 2.83 -0.18
CA ILE A 114 -8.51 3.15 -1.21
C ILE A 114 -9.59 3.99 -0.55
N PHE A 115 -9.82 5.19 -1.09
CA PHE A 115 -10.87 6.06 -0.58
C PHE A 115 -12.26 5.56 -0.96
N ALA A 116 -13.26 5.87 -0.14
CA ALA A 116 -14.65 5.52 -0.44
C ALA A 116 -15.05 5.92 -1.86
N GLY A 117 -15.74 5.00 -2.55
CA GLY A 117 -16.14 5.14 -3.96
C GLY A 117 -15.07 4.70 -4.95
N GLY A 118 -13.94 4.13 -4.50
CA GLY A 118 -12.97 3.40 -5.33
C GLY A 118 -12.29 4.20 -6.45
N LYS A 119 -12.29 5.55 -6.40
CA LYS A 119 -11.76 6.39 -7.50
C LYS A 119 -10.33 6.89 -7.27
N LYS A 120 -9.86 6.85 -6.04
CA LYS A 120 -8.55 7.35 -5.61
C LYS A 120 -7.92 6.38 -4.65
N ALA A 121 -6.60 6.29 -4.69
CA ALA A 121 -5.84 5.56 -3.71
C ALA A 121 -4.52 6.28 -3.40
N ILE A 122 -3.98 6.04 -2.21
CA ILE A 122 -2.65 6.44 -1.81
C ILE A 122 -1.92 5.24 -1.22
N GLY A 123 -0.68 5.05 -1.60
CA GLY A 123 0.14 3.94 -1.12
C GLY A 123 1.39 4.45 -0.39
N PHE A 124 1.77 3.75 0.67
CA PHE A 124 3.03 3.94 1.36
C PHE A 124 3.85 2.66 1.30
N SER A 125 4.99 2.73 0.64
CA SER A 125 6.02 1.69 0.75
C SER A 125 6.76 1.87 2.07
N ILE A 126 6.90 0.77 2.80
CA ILE A 126 7.60 0.70 4.08
C ILE A 126 8.97 0.10 3.81
N PRO A 127 10.08 0.85 4.05
CA PRO A 127 11.41 0.31 3.84
C PRO A 127 11.64 -0.91 4.74
N ARG A 128 12.07 -2.02 4.15
CA ARG A 128 12.17 -3.31 4.86
C ARG A 128 13.17 -3.32 6.01
N ASP A 129 14.21 -2.47 5.89
CA ASP A 129 15.28 -2.38 6.88
C ASP A 129 14.95 -1.41 8.05
N ASP A 130 13.69 -0.90 8.12
CA ASP A 130 13.22 -0.05 9.22
C ASP A 130 13.25 -0.82 10.54
N TRP A 131 14.01 -0.30 11.53
CA TRP A 131 14.09 -0.91 12.85
C TRP A 131 12.88 -0.55 13.68
N VAL A 132 12.10 -1.55 14.05
CA VAL A 132 10.81 -1.38 14.74
C VAL A 132 10.62 -2.38 15.88
N ASN A 133 9.72 -2.04 16.80
CA ASN A 133 9.21 -3.00 17.77
C ASN A 133 8.11 -3.83 17.11
N PHE A 134 8.27 -5.14 17.12
CA PHE A 134 7.28 -6.08 16.60
C PHE A 134 5.98 -6.08 17.40
N ALA A 135 4.95 -6.61 16.81
CA ALA A 135 3.66 -6.87 17.46
C ALA A 135 3.21 -8.29 17.13
N ASP A 136 2.52 -8.92 18.07
CA ASP A 136 1.96 -10.28 17.95
C ASP A 136 2.97 -11.35 17.51
N THR A 137 4.27 -11.13 17.80
CA THR A 137 5.31 -12.11 17.47
C THR A 137 5.35 -13.26 18.46
N VAL A 138 5.52 -14.46 17.93
CA VAL A 138 5.84 -15.64 18.70
C VAL A 138 7.35 -15.66 18.97
N GLY A 139 7.75 -15.94 20.20
CA GLY A 139 9.16 -16.07 20.60
C GLY A 139 9.73 -14.82 21.27
N PRO A 140 11.05 -14.87 21.62
CA PRO A 140 11.69 -13.86 22.48
C PRO A 140 12.07 -12.58 21.74
N GLN A 141 12.20 -12.61 20.40
CA GLN A 141 12.62 -11.46 19.63
C GLN A 141 11.46 -10.47 19.44
N GLN A 142 11.53 -9.31 20.08
CA GLN A 142 10.46 -8.31 20.11
C GLN A 142 10.77 -7.07 19.26
N SER A 143 11.94 -7.00 18.62
CA SER A 143 12.34 -5.91 17.73
C SER A 143 13.33 -6.36 16.68
N GLY A 144 13.40 -5.64 15.58
CA GLY A 144 14.29 -5.92 14.47
C GLY A 144 13.92 -5.10 13.23
N LYS A 145 14.50 -5.45 12.10
CA LYS A 145 14.06 -4.92 10.81
C LYS A 145 12.62 -5.39 10.56
N ILE A 146 11.78 -4.51 10.02
CA ILE A 146 10.35 -4.80 9.86
C ILE A 146 10.09 -6.04 8.99
N ASP A 147 10.95 -6.31 8.01
CA ASP A 147 10.86 -7.49 7.15
C ASP A 147 11.07 -8.82 7.90
N GLN A 148 11.70 -8.80 9.08
CA GLN A 148 11.99 -9.97 9.90
C GLN A 148 10.78 -10.42 10.76
N ALA A 149 9.81 -9.54 10.99
CA ALA A 149 8.67 -9.85 11.86
C ALA A 149 7.93 -11.13 11.45
N TYR A 150 7.75 -11.33 10.15
CA TYR A 150 7.16 -12.54 9.59
C TYR A 150 8.01 -13.78 9.88
N GLY A 151 9.26 -13.77 9.43
CA GLY A 151 10.15 -14.93 9.52
C GLY A 151 10.47 -15.35 10.96
N VAL A 152 10.63 -14.37 11.85
CA VAL A 152 10.84 -14.60 13.30
C VAL A 152 9.64 -15.32 13.90
N SER A 153 8.43 -14.78 13.70
CA SER A 153 7.22 -15.38 14.28
C SER A 153 6.92 -16.76 13.71
N MET A 154 7.10 -16.93 12.39
CA MET A 154 6.99 -18.21 11.71
C MET A 154 7.93 -19.27 12.32
N TYR A 155 9.21 -18.94 12.44
CA TYR A 155 10.23 -19.84 12.96
C TYR A 155 9.92 -20.32 14.38
N PHE A 156 9.67 -19.40 15.30
CA PHE A 156 9.39 -19.77 16.69
C PHE A 156 8.06 -20.51 16.84
N GLN A 157 7.05 -20.20 16.03
CA GLN A 157 5.81 -20.95 16.00
C GLN A 157 6.05 -22.39 15.56
N GLU A 158 6.82 -22.60 14.49
CA GLU A 158 7.16 -23.95 14.03
C GLU A 158 7.95 -24.74 15.08
N GLN A 159 8.92 -24.11 15.76
CA GLN A 159 9.68 -24.75 16.84
C GLN A 159 8.77 -25.17 18.01
N ALA A 160 7.89 -24.27 18.46
CA ALA A 160 6.94 -24.57 19.52
C ALA A 160 5.99 -25.73 19.17
N LEU A 161 5.51 -25.74 17.91
CA LEU A 161 4.64 -26.80 17.41
C LEU A 161 5.36 -28.15 17.28
N ARG A 162 6.62 -28.15 16.81
CA ARG A 162 7.43 -29.41 16.75
C ARG A 162 7.67 -29.98 18.13
N ALA A 163 7.99 -29.14 19.13
CA ALA A 163 8.17 -29.59 20.50
C ALA A 163 6.89 -30.18 21.10
N LYS A 164 5.74 -29.53 20.83
CA LYS A 164 4.45 -29.97 21.38
C LYS A 164 3.82 -31.12 20.62
N TYR A 165 4.04 -31.22 19.32
CA TYR A 165 3.44 -32.22 18.41
C TYR A 165 4.51 -32.81 17.48
N PRO A 166 5.36 -33.74 17.96
CA PRO A 166 6.50 -34.26 17.19
C PRO A 166 6.11 -34.92 15.85
N ASN A 167 4.90 -35.45 15.76
CA ASN A 167 4.39 -36.16 14.58
C ASN A 167 3.58 -35.26 13.64
N MET A 168 3.58 -33.91 13.85
CA MET A 168 2.86 -32.98 12.95
C MET A 168 3.51 -33.02 11.57
N SER A 169 2.68 -33.12 10.53
CA SER A 169 3.18 -33.09 9.14
C SER A 169 3.86 -31.76 8.80
N GLN A 170 4.87 -31.82 7.93
CA GLN A 170 5.60 -30.62 7.47
C GLN A 170 4.66 -29.57 6.86
N ASN A 171 3.67 -30.00 6.07
CA ASN A 171 2.69 -29.08 5.46
C ASN A 171 1.86 -28.34 6.53
N ARG A 172 1.46 -29.03 7.60
CA ARG A 172 0.69 -28.42 8.68
C ARG A 172 1.55 -27.47 9.51
N LEU A 173 2.81 -27.81 9.76
CA LEU A 173 3.78 -26.94 10.43
C LEU A 173 3.98 -25.65 9.63
N ALA A 174 4.28 -25.78 8.33
CA ALA A 174 4.49 -24.64 7.45
C ALA A 174 3.23 -23.74 7.36
N TYR A 175 2.04 -24.35 7.27
CA TYR A 175 0.79 -23.61 7.29
C TYR A 175 0.64 -22.76 8.56
N LEU A 176 0.78 -23.38 9.74
CA LEU A 176 0.61 -22.69 11.03
C LEU A 176 1.73 -21.69 11.31
N GLY A 177 2.96 -21.99 10.89
CA GLY A 177 4.08 -21.03 10.94
C GLY A 177 3.83 -19.81 10.09
N ASN A 178 3.39 -19.99 8.85
CA ASN A 178 3.05 -18.88 7.95
C ASN A 178 1.88 -18.04 8.47
N GLU A 179 0.85 -18.66 9.10
CA GLU A 179 -0.24 -17.90 9.73
C GLU A 179 0.28 -16.98 10.85
N ALA A 180 1.18 -17.49 11.71
CA ALA A 180 1.81 -16.69 12.76
C ALA A 180 2.69 -15.57 12.16
N GLY A 181 3.43 -15.87 11.08
CA GLY A 181 4.23 -14.88 10.36
C GLY A 181 3.37 -13.74 9.77
N ARG A 182 2.24 -14.07 9.13
CA ARG A 182 1.29 -13.09 8.58
C ARG A 182 0.72 -12.19 9.67
N ALA A 183 0.26 -12.81 10.77
CA ALA A 183 -0.30 -12.06 11.90
C ALA A 183 0.71 -11.06 12.45
N ALA A 184 1.95 -11.48 12.67
CA ALA A 184 3.01 -10.63 13.18
C ALA A 184 3.39 -9.49 12.22
N ALA A 185 3.50 -9.79 10.91
CA ALA A 185 3.81 -8.76 9.91
C ALA A 185 2.71 -7.70 9.84
N VAL A 186 1.44 -8.11 9.77
CA VAL A 186 0.30 -7.18 9.74
C VAL A 186 0.23 -6.35 11.01
N ALA A 187 0.26 -6.98 12.18
CA ALA A 187 0.19 -6.29 13.47
C ALA A 187 1.37 -5.31 13.67
N THR A 188 2.58 -5.67 13.18
CA THR A 188 3.74 -4.78 13.24
C THR A 188 3.56 -3.56 12.34
N VAL A 189 3.01 -3.71 11.15
CA VAL A 189 2.69 -2.58 10.25
C VAL A 189 1.60 -1.71 10.87
N GLU A 190 0.54 -2.29 11.45
CA GLU A 190 -0.51 -1.54 12.17
C GLU A 190 0.08 -0.74 13.36
N LYS A 191 0.98 -1.36 14.13
CA LYS A 191 1.67 -0.70 15.25
C LYS A 191 2.53 0.47 14.78
N LEU A 192 3.25 0.31 13.67
CA LEU A 192 4.10 1.36 13.10
C LEU A 192 3.29 2.52 12.52
N THR A 193 2.23 2.22 11.76
CA THR A 193 1.47 3.21 10.99
C THR A 193 0.28 3.80 11.75
N GLY A 194 -0.19 3.10 12.79
CA GLY A 194 -1.34 3.51 13.58
C GLY A 194 -2.68 3.41 12.84
N VAL A 195 -2.74 2.62 11.75
CA VAL A 195 -3.98 2.36 11.02
C VAL A 195 -4.25 0.87 10.99
N ARG A 196 -5.51 0.49 11.07
CA ARG A 196 -5.94 -0.90 10.95
C ARG A 196 -5.83 -1.34 9.49
N ILE A 197 -5.36 -2.56 9.26
CA ILE A 197 -5.37 -3.22 7.97
C ILE A 197 -6.66 -4.03 7.84
N ASP A 198 -7.44 -3.72 6.79
CA ASP A 198 -8.71 -4.39 6.52
C ASP A 198 -8.48 -5.68 5.74
N HIS A 199 -7.51 -5.66 4.82
CA HIS A 199 -7.17 -6.79 3.96
C HIS A 199 -5.67 -6.85 3.71
N PHE A 200 -5.18 -8.06 3.37
CA PHE A 200 -3.83 -8.21 2.86
C PHE A 200 -3.79 -9.14 1.64
N ALA A 201 -2.76 -8.95 0.82
CA ALA A 201 -2.38 -9.87 -0.24
C ALA A 201 -0.89 -10.16 -0.14
N GLU A 202 -0.55 -11.44 -0.08
CA GLU A 202 0.81 -11.96 -0.03
C GLU A 202 1.14 -12.67 -1.35
N VAL A 203 2.32 -12.39 -1.90
CA VAL A 203 2.85 -13.07 -3.08
C VAL A 203 4.31 -13.44 -2.85
N ASN A 204 4.70 -14.67 -3.23
CA ASN A 204 6.10 -15.07 -3.19
C ASN A 204 6.83 -14.76 -4.51
N LEU A 205 8.15 -14.99 -4.57
CA LEU A 205 8.97 -14.70 -5.76
C LEU A 205 8.44 -15.39 -7.01
N TYR A 206 8.01 -16.65 -6.90
CA TYR A 206 7.53 -17.40 -8.05
C TYR A 206 6.14 -16.93 -8.51
N GLY A 207 5.28 -16.63 -7.58
CA GLY A 207 3.97 -16.03 -7.88
C GLY A 207 4.10 -14.69 -8.60
N PHE A 208 5.06 -13.84 -8.18
CA PHE A 208 5.37 -12.60 -8.88
C PHE A 208 5.83 -12.86 -10.33
N TYR A 209 6.73 -13.83 -10.52
CA TYR A 209 7.21 -14.22 -11.84
C TYR A 209 6.06 -14.68 -12.75
N GLU A 210 5.20 -15.56 -12.27
CA GLU A 210 4.06 -16.07 -13.04
C GLU A 210 3.01 -14.98 -13.33
N LEU A 211 2.76 -14.05 -12.38
CA LEU A 211 1.91 -12.88 -12.63
C LEU A 211 2.48 -12.00 -13.75
N ALA A 212 3.77 -11.68 -13.69
CA ALA A 212 4.43 -10.88 -14.74
C ALA A 212 4.40 -11.57 -16.10
N LYS A 213 4.53 -12.90 -16.12
CA LYS A 213 4.48 -13.73 -17.34
C LYS A 213 3.08 -13.71 -17.98
N VAL A 214 2.02 -13.89 -17.20
CA VAL A 214 0.63 -13.84 -17.71
C VAL A 214 0.28 -12.43 -18.20
N LEU A 215 0.79 -11.40 -17.54
CA LEU A 215 0.67 -10.02 -18.04
C LEU A 215 1.40 -9.81 -19.37
N GLY A 216 2.28 -10.73 -19.79
CA GLY A 216 3.12 -10.57 -20.96
C GLY A 216 4.21 -9.52 -20.75
N GLY A 217 4.82 -9.49 -19.55
CA GLY A 217 5.81 -8.50 -19.14
C GLY A 217 5.25 -7.13 -18.85
N VAL A 218 6.11 -6.15 -18.61
CA VAL A 218 5.76 -4.76 -18.28
C VAL A 218 6.71 -3.78 -18.98
N GLU A 219 6.21 -2.57 -19.24
CA GLU A 219 7.03 -1.47 -19.71
C GLU A 219 7.59 -0.69 -18.52
N VAL A 220 8.88 -0.39 -18.53
CA VAL A 220 9.52 0.45 -17.50
C VAL A 220 10.39 1.52 -18.15
N CYS A 221 10.71 2.57 -17.37
CA CYS A 221 11.66 3.60 -17.77
C CYS A 221 12.76 3.74 -16.71
N LEU A 222 14.05 3.71 -17.15
CA LEU A 222 15.20 3.92 -16.29
C LEU A 222 15.93 5.21 -16.66
N ASN A 223 16.33 6.00 -15.67
CA ASN A 223 17.14 7.20 -15.89
C ASN A 223 18.56 6.86 -16.33
N HIS A 224 19.11 5.74 -15.84
CA HIS A 224 20.48 5.30 -16.10
C HIS A 224 20.52 3.80 -16.38
N ALA A 225 21.51 3.38 -17.18
CA ALA A 225 21.81 1.97 -17.37
C ALA A 225 22.31 1.36 -16.05
N VAL A 226 21.94 0.11 -15.78
CA VAL A 226 22.32 -0.58 -14.53
C VAL A 226 22.71 -2.03 -14.81
N TYR A 227 23.63 -2.51 -13.96
CA TYR A 227 24.07 -3.89 -13.92
C TYR A 227 24.17 -4.38 -12.48
N ASP A 228 23.57 -5.51 -12.17
CA ASP A 228 23.65 -6.16 -10.86
C ASP A 228 23.54 -7.68 -11.02
N SER A 229 24.64 -8.39 -10.84
CA SER A 229 24.71 -9.84 -10.95
C SER A 229 23.92 -10.58 -9.84
N TYR A 230 23.70 -9.95 -8.69
CA TYR A 230 22.95 -10.56 -7.58
C TYR A 230 21.47 -10.68 -7.88
N SER A 231 20.86 -9.67 -8.49
CA SER A 231 19.47 -9.71 -8.91
C SER A 231 19.28 -10.25 -10.33
N GLY A 232 20.34 -10.31 -11.12
CA GLY A 232 20.29 -10.59 -12.56
C GLY A 232 19.89 -9.37 -13.40
N ALA A 233 19.88 -8.16 -12.81
CA ALA A 233 19.52 -6.94 -13.54
C ALA A 233 20.63 -6.54 -14.51
N ASN A 234 20.26 -6.33 -15.78
CA ASN A 234 21.10 -5.76 -16.82
C ASN A 234 20.20 -4.95 -17.77
N PHE A 235 20.05 -3.66 -17.45
CA PHE A 235 19.09 -2.79 -18.14
C PHE A 235 19.77 -1.57 -18.71
N LYS A 236 19.31 -1.13 -19.89
CA LYS A 236 19.72 0.13 -20.52
C LYS A 236 18.95 1.30 -19.90
N ALA A 237 19.42 2.52 -20.11
CA ALA A 237 18.62 3.71 -19.84
C ALA A 237 17.45 3.83 -20.82
N GLY A 238 16.38 4.53 -20.40
CA GLY A 238 15.19 4.78 -21.21
C GLY A 238 14.08 3.75 -21.05
N TYR A 239 13.10 3.83 -21.94
CA TYR A 239 11.95 2.94 -21.98
C TYR A 239 12.35 1.56 -22.50
N GLN A 240 11.86 0.52 -21.86
CA GLN A 240 12.09 -0.86 -22.29
C GLN A 240 11.01 -1.80 -21.78
N HIS A 241 10.76 -2.85 -22.56
CA HIS A 241 9.90 -3.95 -22.17
C HIS A 241 10.69 -4.96 -21.36
N LEU A 242 10.17 -5.34 -20.20
CA LEU A 242 10.74 -6.38 -19.35
C LEU A 242 9.86 -7.63 -19.41
N ASP A 243 10.46 -8.78 -19.70
CA ASP A 243 9.80 -10.07 -19.50
C ASP A 243 9.67 -10.41 -18.00
N ALA A 244 9.11 -11.56 -17.66
CA ALA A 244 8.86 -11.96 -16.29
C ALA A 244 10.14 -12.07 -15.43
N ALA A 245 11.24 -12.60 -15.99
CA ALA A 245 12.51 -12.72 -15.28
C ALA A 245 13.16 -11.35 -15.07
N GLN A 246 13.16 -10.53 -16.11
CA GLN A 246 13.65 -9.16 -16.07
C GLN A 246 12.83 -8.29 -15.12
N ALA A 247 11.50 -8.43 -15.11
CA ALA A 247 10.62 -7.75 -14.18
C ALA A 247 10.94 -8.10 -12.71
N LEU A 248 11.21 -9.38 -12.43
CA LEU A 248 11.63 -9.82 -11.10
C LEU A 248 13.02 -9.26 -10.73
N ALA A 249 13.98 -9.28 -11.65
CA ALA A 249 15.30 -8.69 -11.45
C ALA A 249 15.19 -7.18 -11.18
N PHE A 250 14.35 -6.47 -11.91
CA PHE A 250 14.10 -5.03 -11.78
C PHE A 250 13.60 -4.64 -10.37
N VAL A 251 12.60 -5.36 -9.84
CA VAL A 251 12.03 -5.06 -8.51
C VAL A 251 12.91 -5.54 -7.35
N ARG A 252 13.92 -6.37 -7.61
CA ARG A 252 14.84 -6.91 -6.61
C ARG A 252 16.20 -6.23 -6.55
N GLN A 253 16.61 -5.52 -7.61
CA GLN A 253 17.93 -4.89 -7.67
C GLN A 253 18.15 -3.92 -6.51
N ARG A 254 19.35 -4.00 -5.91
CA ARG A 254 19.81 -3.14 -4.81
C ARG A 254 21.21 -2.60 -5.07
N HIS A 255 22.11 -3.45 -5.57
CA HIS A 255 23.47 -3.07 -5.85
C HIS A 255 23.56 -2.17 -7.08
N GLY A 256 24.46 -1.22 -7.04
CA GLY A 256 24.62 -0.23 -8.11
C GLY A 256 23.54 0.87 -8.13
N LEU A 257 22.62 0.90 -7.15
CA LEU A 257 21.64 1.97 -7.00
C LEU A 257 22.10 2.98 -5.96
N ALA A 258 21.93 4.29 -6.26
CA ALA A 258 22.45 5.38 -5.44
C ALA A 258 22.00 5.33 -3.96
N ASN A 259 20.76 4.90 -3.70
CA ASN A 259 20.19 4.78 -2.36
C ASN A 259 19.85 3.32 -2.00
N GLY A 260 20.50 2.33 -2.64
CA GLY A 260 20.33 0.91 -2.34
C GLY A 260 18.85 0.48 -2.23
N ASP A 261 18.43 0.11 -1.03
CA ASP A 261 17.09 -0.41 -0.76
C ASP A 261 15.96 0.61 -1.01
N LEU A 262 16.18 1.90 -0.76
CA LEU A 262 15.19 2.95 -1.03
C LEU A 262 14.97 3.13 -2.54
N SER A 263 16.01 3.04 -3.35
CA SER A 263 15.86 3.04 -4.81
C SER A 263 15.11 1.81 -5.30
N ARG A 264 15.30 0.64 -4.68
CA ARG A 264 14.50 -0.57 -4.97
C ARG A 264 13.01 -0.32 -4.68
N THR A 265 12.68 0.35 -3.61
CA THR A 265 11.30 0.70 -3.28
C THR A 265 10.64 1.53 -4.39
N HIS A 266 11.37 2.49 -4.97
CA HIS A 266 10.87 3.26 -6.12
C HIS A 266 10.65 2.40 -7.37
N ARG A 267 11.49 1.39 -7.60
CA ARG A 267 11.30 0.42 -8.70
C ARG A 267 10.05 -0.44 -8.49
N GLN A 268 9.79 -0.87 -7.28
CA GLN A 268 8.57 -1.60 -6.94
C GLN A 268 7.32 -0.75 -7.20
N GLN A 269 7.37 0.54 -6.84
CA GLN A 269 6.29 1.50 -7.13
C GLN A 269 6.11 1.70 -8.64
N ALA A 270 7.20 1.92 -9.38
CA ALA A 270 7.17 2.08 -10.84
C ALA A 270 6.64 0.83 -11.55
N PHE A 271 6.99 -0.36 -11.05
CA PHE A 271 6.43 -1.62 -11.55
C PHE A 271 4.90 -1.68 -11.34
N LEU A 272 4.39 -1.35 -10.16
CA LEU A 272 2.95 -1.32 -9.90
C LEU A 272 2.23 -0.31 -10.79
N ASP A 273 2.81 0.89 -10.97
CA ASP A 273 2.26 1.89 -11.90
C ASP A 273 2.22 1.38 -13.34
N SER A 274 3.27 0.67 -13.77
CA SER A 274 3.34 0.05 -15.10
C SER A 274 2.31 -1.05 -15.29
N VAL A 275 2.09 -1.89 -14.28
CA VAL A 275 1.02 -2.91 -14.28
C VAL A 275 -0.35 -2.25 -14.39
N LEU A 276 -0.63 -1.24 -13.57
CA LEU A 276 -1.91 -0.50 -13.61
C LEU A 276 -2.14 0.17 -14.96
N TYR A 277 -1.09 0.77 -15.54
CA TYR A 277 -1.13 1.36 -16.87
C TYR A 277 -1.48 0.29 -17.93
N LYS A 278 -0.79 -0.85 -17.90
CA LYS A 278 -1.01 -1.96 -18.83
C LYS A 278 -2.40 -2.56 -18.73
N LEU A 279 -2.88 -2.82 -17.52
CA LEU A 279 -4.24 -3.34 -17.28
C LEU A 279 -5.32 -2.46 -17.93
N ARG A 280 -5.10 -1.14 -17.95
CA ARG A 280 -6.07 -0.18 -18.48
C ARG A 280 -5.95 0.07 -19.98
N THR A 281 -4.73 0.16 -20.50
CA THR A 281 -4.48 0.62 -21.88
C THR A 281 -4.38 -0.50 -22.89
N GLN A 282 -4.02 -1.71 -22.46
CA GLN A 282 -3.74 -2.83 -23.37
C GLN A 282 -4.83 -3.92 -23.37
N GLY A 283 -6.03 -3.60 -22.88
CA GLY A 283 -7.17 -4.49 -22.96
C GLY A 283 -7.04 -5.80 -22.15
N VAL A 284 -6.10 -5.87 -21.18
CA VAL A 284 -5.90 -7.08 -20.37
C VAL A 284 -7.18 -7.50 -19.66
N LEU A 285 -7.98 -6.52 -19.20
CA LEU A 285 -9.25 -6.77 -18.51
C LEU A 285 -10.41 -7.13 -19.46
N THR A 286 -10.21 -7.10 -20.77
CA THR A 286 -11.16 -7.53 -21.79
C THR A 286 -10.76 -8.84 -22.47
N ASP A 287 -9.51 -9.31 -22.23
CA ASP A 287 -9.00 -10.58 -22.73
C ASP A 287 -9.30 -11.69 -21.71
N LEU A 288 -10.28 -12.54 -22.03
CA LEU A 288 -10.73 -13.62 -21.16
C LEU A 288 -9.63 -14.63 -20.83
N THR A 289 -8.73 -14.90 -21.77
CA THR A 289 -7.62 -15.82 -21.58
C THR A 289 -6.62 -15.27 -20.56
N ARG A 290 -6.32 -13.98 -20.65
CA ARG A 290 -5.42 -13.32 -19.69
C ARG A 290 -6.06 -13.20 -18.30
N ILE A 291 -7.35 -12.86 -18.21
CA ILE A 291 -8.09 -12.85 -16.94
C ILE A 291 -8.03 -14.24 -16.28
N GLN A 292 -8.34 -15.30 -17.03
CA GLN A 292 -8.28 -16.66 -16.53
C GLN A 292 -6.86 -17.04 -16.08
N GLY A 293 -5.85 -16.65 -16.85
CA GLY A 293 -4.45 -16.84 -16.47
C GLY A 293 -4.08 -16.15 -15.15
N LEU A 294 -4.47 -14.89 -14.98
CA LEU A 294 -4.25 -14.14 -13.74
C LEU A 294 -4.96 -14.77 -12.54
N LEU A 295 -6.21 -15.22 -12.71
CA LEU A 295 -6.96 -15.94 -11.67
C LEU A 295 -6.29 -17.25 -11.29
N ASN A 296 -5.80 -18.03 -12.26
CA ASN A 296 -5.10 -19.28 -11.99
C ASN A 296 -3.79 -19.05 -11.21
N VAL A 297 -3.03 -18.02 -11.56
CA VAL A 297 -1.81 -17.65 -10.82
C VAL A 297 -2.17 -17.17 -9.42
N ALA A 298 -3.18 -16.32 -9.28
CA ALA A 298 -3.62 -15.84 -7.98
C ALA A 298 -4.03 -17.00 -7.05
N LYS A 299 -4.83 -17.96 -7.53
CA LYS A 299 -5.22 -19.15 -6.77
C LYS A 299 -4.03 -19.96 -6.28
N GLN A 300 -3.00 -20.08 -7.10
CA GLN A 300 -1.88 -20.99 -6.84
C GLN A 300 -0.77 -20.34 -6.01
N TYR A 301 -0.58 -19.03 -6.13
CA TYR A 301 0.61 -18.34 -5.63
C TYR A 301 0.34 -17.09 -4.78
N MET A 302 -0.93 -16.74 -4.59
CA MET A 302 -1.31 -15.63 -3.71
C MET A 302 -2.08 -16.14 -2.50
N ILE A 303 -1.89 -15.47 -1.38
CA ILE A 303 -2.65 -15.66 -0.16
C ILE A 303 -3.28 -14.32 0.22
N THR A 304 -4.56 -14.36 0.52
CA THR A 304 -5.31 -13.21 1.06
C THR A 304 -5.95 -13.58 2.39
N ASP A 305 -6.48 -12.62 3.11
CA ASP A 305 -7.34 -12.92 4.24
C ASP A 305 -8.65 -13.58 3.77
N SER A 306 -9.12 -14.54 4.55
CA SER A 306 -10.24 -15.42 4.18
C SER A 306 -11.60 -14.72 4.03
N GLY A 307 -11.75 -13.52 4.59
CA GLY A 307 -12.97 -12.73 4.53
C GLY A 307 -13.00 -11.68 3.44
N TRP A 308 -11.97 -11.58 2.60
CA TRP A 308 -11.92 -10.60 1.53
C TRP A 308 -12.75 -11.05 0.31
N ASN A 309 -13.84 -10.35 0.05
CA ASN A 309 -14.59 -10.57 -1.19
C ASN A 309 -13.89 -9.84 -2.35
N LEU A 310 -12.99 -10.55 -3.02
CA LEU A 310 -12.19 -10.00 -4.12
C LEU A 310 -13.05 -9.58 -5.33
N LEU A 311 -14.23 -10.18 -5.50
CA LEU A 311 -15.14 -9.80 -6.59
C LEU A 311 -15.76 -8.43 -6.32
N ASP A 312 -16.30 -8.21 -5.12
CA ASP A 312 -16.86 -6.91 -4.71
C ASP A 312 -15.77 -5.83 -4.77
N PHE A 313 -14.57 -6.16 -4.27
CA PHE A 313 -13.39 -5.30 -4.36
C PHE A 313 -13.06 -4.92 -5.82
N ALA A 314 -13.02 -5.91 -6.73
CA ALA A 314 -12.72 -5.67 -8.14
C ALA A 314 -13.78 -4.79 -8.82
N ILE A 315 -15.06 -4.95 -8.45
CA ILE A 315 -16.16 -4.12 -8.96
C ILE A 315 -15.99 -2.67 -8.50
N GLU A 316 -15.70 -2.44 -7.23
CA GLU A 316 -15.47 -1.09 -6.68
C GLU A 316 -14.21 -0.46 -7.27
N ALA A 317 -13.13 -1.22 -7.38
CA ALA A 317 -11.85 -0.78 -7.90
C ALA A 317 -11.85 -0.45 -9.41
N ARG A 318 -12.90 -0.78 -10.17
CA ARG A 318 -13.03 -0.38 -11.59
C ARG A 318 -12.92 1.12 -11.80
N GLY A 319 -13.31 1.91 -10.78
CA GLY A 319 -13.21 3.37 -10.78
C GLY A 319 -11.81 3.92 -10.55
N LEU A 320 -10.88 3.10 -10.07
CA LEU A 320 -9.50 3.51 -9.79
C LEU A 320 -8.82 3.96 -11.08
N ASN A 321 -8.36 5.20 -11.08
CA ASN A 321 -7.58 5.75 -12.17
C ASN A 321 -6.10 5.81 -11.77
N ALA A 322 -5.19 5.26 -12.58
CA ALA A 322 -3.75 5.29 -12.31
C ALA A 322 -3.24 6.72 -12.04
N SER A 323 -3.79 7.74 -12.71
CA SER A 323 -3.46 9.14 -12.43
C SER A 323 -3.90 9.64 -11.04
N HIS A 324 -4.75 8.88 -10.34
CA HIS A 324 -5.23 9.18 -9.00
C HIS A 324 -4.68 8.23 -7.93
N ILE A 325 -3.70 7.41 -8.30
CA ILE A 325 -2.93 6.59 -7.38
C ILE A 325 -1.56 7.24 -7.23
N VAL A 326 -1.14 7.49 -6.00
CA VAL A 326 0.17 8.06 -5.71
C VAL A 326 0.86 7.18 -4.68
N PHE A 327 2.07 6.75 -4.99
CA PHE A 327 2.91 6.01 -4.05
C PHE A 327 3.96 6.92 -3.44
N HIS A 328 4.17 6.75 -2.14
CA HIS A 328 5.22 7.40 -1.36
C HIS A 328 6.03 6.35 -0.62
N THR A 329 7.26 6.69 -0.25
CA THR A 329 8.06 5.88 0.66
C THR A 329 8.01 6.51 2.05
N LEU A 330 7.81 5.72 3.11
CA LEU A 330 7.86 6.23 4.47
C LEU A 330 9.26 6.79 4.79
N PRO A 331 9.34 7.93 5.48
CA PRO A 331 10.60 8.57 5.76
C PRO A 331 11.41 7.82 6.82
N ILE A 332 12.72 7.80 6.65
CA ILE A 332 13.68 7.38 7.65
C ILE A 332 14.39 8.59 8.25
N LYS A 333 14.87 8.50 9.49
CA LYS A 333 15.72 9.51 10.15
C LYS A 333 17.19 9.40 9.74
N GLY A 334 17.65 8.20 9.42
CA GLY A 334 19.04 7.90 9.09
C GLY A 334 19.31 6.40 9.16
N TYR A 335 20.58 6.05 9.22
CA TYR A 335 21.07 4.67 9.26
C TYR A 335 21.84 4.42 10.55
N ALA A 336 21.78 3.21 11.08
CA ALA A 336 22.56 2.78 12.23
C ALA A 336 22.84 1.27 12.14
N VAL A 337 23.91 0.84 12.77
CA VAL A 337 24.14 -0.58 13.05
C VAL A 337 23.48 -0.91 14.38
N ILE A 338 22.43 -1.72 14.36
CA ILE A 338 21.68 -2.13 15.55
C ILE A 338 21.76 -3.66 15.66
N ASN A 339 22.26 -4.15 16.79
CA ASN A 339 22.49 -5.59 17.01
C ASN A 339 23.28 -6.26 15.86
N GLY A 340 24.32 -5.54 15.35
CA GLY A 340 25.17 -6.03 14.27
C GLY A 340 24.51 -6.01 12.88
N GLN A 341 23.36 -5.37 12.71
CA GLN A 341 22.65 -5.26 11.44
C GLN A 341 22.55 -3.80 10.99
N ASP A 342 22.88 -3.54 9.71
CA ASP A 342 22.59 -2.24 9.09
C ASP A 342 21.08 -2.02 9.05
N ALA A 343 20.59 -0.98 9.69
CA ALA A 343 19.17 -0.71 9.82
C ALA A 343 18.83 0.76 9.58
N ASN A 344 17.60 1.02 9.16
CA ASN A 344 17.03 2.36 9.11
C ASN A 344 16.50 2.75 10.49
N VAL A 345 16.88 3.93 10.96
CA VAL A 345 16.30 4.54 12.15
C VAL A 345 15.05 5.30 11.73
N VAL A 346 13.91 5.01 12.36
CA VAL A 346 12.63 5.63 12.06
C VAL A 346 12.04 6.38 13.26
N ASP A 347 11.07 7.24 12.99
CA ASP A 347 10.24 7.90 14.01
C ASP A 347 8.80 7.38 13.90
N PRO A 348 8.38 6.43 14.75
CA PRO A 348 7.04 5.87 14.66
C PRO A 348 5.91 6.91 14.88
N ALA A 349 6.13 7.94 15.69
CA ALA A 349 5.14 8.98 15.92
C ALA A 349 4.93 9.83 14.66
N TYR A 350 6.03 10.19 14.00
CA TYR A 350 6.01 10.93 12.74
C TYR A 350 5.38 10.10 11.61
N ILE A 351 5.75 8.81 11.48
CA ILE A 351 5.16 7.88 10.50
C ILE A 351 3.64 7.79 10.71
N LYS A 352 3.18 7.57 11.94
CA LYS A 352 1.73 7.57 12.27
C LYS A 352 1.04 8.84 11.82
N SER A 353 1.64 10.00 12.10
CA SER A 353 1.05 11.30 11.75
C SER A 353 0.89 11.46 10.23
N ILE A 354 1.90 11.05 9.44
CA ILE A 354 1.87 11.10 7.97
C ILE A 354 0.77 10.18 7.43
N VAL A 355 0.78 8.90 7.82
CA VAL A 355 -0.14 7.89 7.30
C VAL A 355 -1.58 8.24 7.66
N GLN A 356 -1.86 8.58 8.91
CA GLN A 356 -3.20 8.96 9.35
C GLN A 356 -3.71 10.23 8.65
N SER A 357 -2.85 11.23 8.47
CA SER A 357 -3.25 12.47 7.77
C SER A 357 -3.54 12.24 6.29
N ALA A 358 -2.83 11.30 5.66
CA ALA A 358 -3.01 10.96 4.25
C ALA A 358 -4.26 10.09 4.01
N PHE A 359 -4.51 9.10 4.88
CA PHE A 359 -5.61 8.16 4.74
C PHE A 359 -6.94 8.74 5.23
N TYR A 360 -6.89 9.56 6.27
CA TYR A 360 -8.06 10.18 6.87
C TYR A 360 -7.91 11.71 6.85
N PRO A 361 -7.89 12.32 5.65
CA PRO A 361 -7.78 13.77 5.56
C PRO A 361 -8.99 14.38 6.26
N VAL A 362 -8.75 15.00 7.39
CA VAL A 362 -9.79 15.79 8.04
C VAL A 362 -10.07 16.96 7.09
N ALA A 363 -11.27 17.01 6.54
CA ALA A 363 -11.73 18.19 5.84
C ALA A 363 -11.47 19.38 6.75
N GLY A 364 -10.63 20.32 6.31
CA GLY A 364 -10.33 21.49 7.12
C GLY A 364 -11.66 22.16 7.49
N PRO A 365 -11.78 22.74 8.68
CA PRO A 365 -13.02 23.35 9.11
C PRO A 365 -13.48 24.40 8.09
N SER A 366 -14.78 24.40 7.77
CA SER A 366 -15.37 25.41 6.90
C SER A 366 -15.08 26.81 7.45
N LEU A 367 -15.17 27.85 6.63
CA LEU A 367 -15.00 29.22 7.10
C LEU A 367 -15.94 29.51 8.28
N ALA A 368 -17.21 29.08 8.19
CA ALA A 368 -18.19 29.23 9.27
C ALA A 368 -17.79 28.48 10.55
N ALA A 369 -17.16 27.31 10.43
CA ALA A 369 -16.64 26.56 11.58
C ALA A 369 -15.40 27.25 12.18
N ARG A 370 -14.51 27.83 11.36
CA ARG A 370 -13.35 28.60 11.84
C ARG A 370 -13.74 29.82 12.62
N HIS A 371 -14.76 30.54 12.17
CA HIS A 371 -15.30 31.71 12.88
C HIS A 371 -15.83 31.40 14.30
N LYS A 372 -16.04 30.13 14.65
CA LYS A 372 -16.46 29.72 16.00
C LYS A 372 -15.26 29.38 16.90
N ILE A 373 -14.04 29.29 16.34
CA ILE A 373 -12.84 28.87 17.07
C ILE A 373 -11.97 30.10 17.36
N THR A 374 -11.57 30.22 18.61
CA THR A 374 -10.61 31.23 19.08
C THR A 374 -9.21 30.65 19.10
N VAL A 375 -8.23 31.41 18.59
CA VAL A 375 -6.82 30.99 18.55
C VAL A 375 -6.00 31.87 19.48
N ASP A 376 -5.52 31.27 20.56
CA ASP A 376 -4.62 31.88 21.53
C ASP A 376 -3.17 31.61 21.08
N VAL A 377 -2.31 32.63 21.11
CA VAL A 377 -0.90 32.47 20.68
C VAL A 377 0.02 33.00 21.78
N LEU A 378 0.81 32.11 22.33
CA LEU A 378 1.76 32.42 23.41
C LEU A 378 3.18 32.20 22.93
N ASN A 379 4.05 33.23 23.04
CA ASN A 379 5.42 33.19 22.60
C ASN A 379 6.35 32.75 23.74
N GLY A 380 6.88 31.55 23.66
CA GLY A 380 7.96 31.01 24.51
C GLY A 380 9.34 31.01 23.82
N GLY A 381 9.44 31.61 22.63
CA GLY A 381 10.69 31.82 21.91
C GLY A 381 11.29 33.21 22.14
N SER A 382 12.46 33.47 21.56
CA SER A 382 13.20 34.72 21.72
C SER A 382 12.82 35.82 20.73
N THR A 383 11.95 35.53 19.74
CA THR A 383 11.61 36.50 18.68
C THR A 383 10.51 37.46 19.14
N PRO A 384 10.78 38.77 19.33
CA PRO A 384 9.78 39.72 19.75
C PRO A 384 8.64 39.88 18.72
N GLY A 385 7.41 40.00 19.20
CA GLY A 385 6.21 40.21 18.35
C GLY A 385 5.78 39.00 17.53
N LEU A 386 6.42 37.84 17.67
CA LEU A 386 6.10 36.63 16.87
C LEU A 386 4.66 36.16 17.12
N ALA A 387 4.19 36.16 18.38
CA ALA A 387 2.82 35.78 18.69
C ALA A 387 1.77 36.63 17.97
N ALA A 388 1.96 37.94 17.89
CA ALA A 388 1.07 38.84 17.17
C ALA A 388 1.04 38.55 15.66
N LYS A 389 2.22 38.32 15.04
CA LYS A 389 2.34 37.97 13.62
C LYS A 389 1.65 36.65 13.31
N VAL A 390 1.83 35.63 14.17
CA VAL A 390 1.18 34.32 14.01
C VAL A 390 -0.34 34.44 14.21
N SER A 391 -0.80 35.18 15.21
CA SER A 391 -2.23 35.44 15.43
C SER A 391 -2.88 36.13 14.23
N ALA A 392 -2.23 37.13 13.63
CA ALA A 392 -2.73 37.83 12.44
C ALA A 392 -2.91 36.89 11.25
N VAL A 393 -2.00 35.93 11.05
CA VAL A 393 -2.10 34.91 9.98
C VAL A 393 -3.36 34.05 10.14
N PHE A 394 -3.66 33.57 11.35
CA PHE A 394 -4.85 32.75 11.60
C PHE A 394 -6.14 33.56 11.60
N THR A 395 -6.09 34.82 12.03
CA THR A 395 -7.23 35.73 11.90
C THR A 395 -7.60 35.96 10.43
N THR A 396 -6.61 36.15 9.57
CA THR A 396 -6.82 36.24 8.12
C THR A 396 -7.36 34.93 7.52
N ASP A 397 -7.01 33.76 8.10
CA ASP A 397 -7.57 32.44 7.72
C ASP A 397 -9.00 32.20 8.26
N GLY A 398 -9.57 33.17 8.99
CA GLY A 398 -10.97 33.15 9.45
C GLY A 398 -11.19 32.62 10.86
N TYR A 399 -10.16 32.53 11.68
CA TYR A 399 -10.28 32.23 13.11
C TYR A 399 -10.51 33.51 13.93
N ARG A 400 -11.07 33.39 15.12
CA ARG A 400 -11.14 34.52 16.08
C ARG A 400 -9.79 34.68 16.76
N ALA A 401 -9.31 35.92 16.83
CA ALA A 401 -8.13 36.22 17.63
C ALA A 401 -8.45 36.05 19.11
N GLY A 402 -7.60 35.30 19.80
CA GLY A 402 -7.65 35.11 21.24
C GLY A 402 -6.51 35.84 21.95
N LYS A 403 -6.00 35.24 23.02
CA LYS A 403 -4.91 35.78 23.83
C LYS A 403 -3.62 35.82 23.04
N ILE A 404 -2.91 36.97 23.09
CA ILE A 404 -1.57 37.16 22.54
C ILE A 404 -0.68 37.58 23.70
N ALA A 405 0.28 36.72 24.08
CA ALA A 405 1.14 36.97 25.23
C ALA A 405 2.50 36.24 25.08
N ASN A 406 3.40 36.52 26.00
CA ASN A 406 4.58 35.71 26.21
C ASN A 406 4.29 34.59 27.24
N THR A 407 5.02 33.49 27.15
CA THR A 407 4.97 32.39 28.11
C THR A 407 6.38 32.00 28.51
N THR A 408 6.52 31.04 29.42
CA THR A 408 7.83 30.45 29.77
C THR A 408 8.58 29.95 28.55
N ALA A 409 9.91 30.08 28.57
CA ALA A 409 10.77 29.66 27.47
C ALA A 409 10.57 28.18 27.13
N ARG A 410 10.41 27.87 25.85
CA ARG A 410 10.16 26.53 25.32
C ARG A 410 11.13 26.21 24.16
N SER A 411 11.57 24.96 24.13
CA SER A 411 12.45 24.48 23.04
C SER A 411 11.68 24.15 21.77
N SER A 412 10.41 23.75 21.88
CA SER A 412 9.58 23.29 20.75
C SER A 412 8.21 24.00 20.75
N THR A 413 7.67 24.14 19.52
CA THR A 413 6.28 24.64 19.31
C THR A 413 5.28 23.51 19.60
N GLU A 414 4.20 23.84 20.29
CA GLU A 414 3.09 22.93 20.53
C GLU A 414 1.77 23.58 20.12
N VAL A 415 0.81 22.76 19.70
CA VAL A 415 -0.57 23.21 19.42
C VAL A 415 -1.51 22.34 20.24
N LEU A 416 -2.16 22.98 21.21
CA LEU A 416 -3.13 22.35 22.12
C LEU A 416 -4.55 22.75 21.66
N TYR A 417 -5.54 21.88 21.92
CA TYR A 417 -6.92 22.18 21.60
C TYR A 417 -7.88 21.71 22.67
N GLY A 418 -8.91 22.52 22.92
CA GLY A 418 -10.02 22.19 23.80
C GLY A 418 -11.17 21.45 23.11
N ALA A 419 -12.18 21.08 23.84
CA ALA A 419 -13.37 20.39 23.34
C ALA A 419 -13.99 21.16 22.15
N GLY A 420 -14.40 20.45 21.09
CA GLY A 420 -14.99 21.03 19.87
C GLY A 420 -14.00 21.63 18.86
N ALA A 421 -12.71 21.77 19.21
CA ALA A 421 -11.70 22.41 18.35
C ALA A 421 -10.75 21.45 17.62
N LEU A 422 -10.98 20.12 17.63
CA LEU A 422 -10.09 19.09 17.06
C LEU A 422 -9.71 19.38 15.60
N SER A 423 -10.69 19.64 14.73
CA SER A 423 -10.44 19.86 13.30
C SER A 423 -9.61 21.14 13.03
N SER A 424 -9.85 22.18 13.82
CA SER A 424 -9.09 23.43 13.79
C SER A 424 -7.69 23.26 14.36
N GLY A 425 -7.55 22.58 15.49
CA GLY A 425 -6.26 22.25 16.10
C GLY A 425 -5.37 21.49 15.14
N ARG A 426 -5.88 20.44 14.49
CA ARG A 426 -5.14 19.66 13.48
C ARG A 426 -4.73 20.52 12.28
N ARG A 427 -5.64 21.36 11.75
CA ARG A 427 -5.33 22.29 10.67
C ARG A 427 -4.22 23.27 11.04
N ILE A 428 -4.29 23.84 12.23
CA ILE A 428 -3.31 24.82 12.72
C ILE A 428 -1.96 24.13 12.94
N ALA A 429 -1.93 22.98 13.64
CA ALA A 429 -0.72 22.22 13.91
C ALA A 429 0.00 21.79 12.62
N SER A 430 -0.75 21.42 11.56
CA SER A 430 -0.17 21.07 10.27
C SER A 430 0.63 22.21 9.61
N LYS A 431 0.36 23.47 9.98
CA LYS A 431 1.09 24.65 9.46
C LYS A 431 2.48 24.79 10.11
N PHE A 432 2.68 24.14 11.24
CA PHE A 432 3.97 24.05 11.93
C PHE A 432 4.65 22.69 11.73
N GLY A 433 4.04 21.77 10.96
CA GLY A 433 4.57 20.42 10.74
C GLY A 433 4.51 19.53 11.99
N ILE A 434 3.58 19.77 12.92
CA ILE A 434 3.42 19.06 14.20
C ILE A 434 1.99 18.50 14.37
N ALA A 435 1.81 17.60 15.34
CA ALA A 435 0.50 17.12 15.73
C ALA A 435 -0.19 18.06 16.74
N ALA A 436 -1.53 18.17 16.68
CA ALA A 436 -2.31 18.83 17.71
C ALA A 436 -2.59 17.87 18.87
N VAL A 437 -2.49 18.38 20.11
CA VAL A 437 -2.66 17.59 21.32
C VAL A 437 -3.93 18.06 22.05
N PRO A 438 -4.83 17.15 22.48
CA PRO A 438 -5.98 17.52 23.30
C PRO A 438 -5.53 17.99 24.68
N SER A 439 -6.16 19.04 25.21
CA SER A 439 -5.85 19.56 26.53
C SER A 439 -7.12 20.04 27.25
N SER A 440 -7.35 19.54 28.43
CA SER A 440 -8.43 20.02 29.31
C SER A 440 -8.17 21.41 29.91
N ALA A 441 -6.91 21.89 29.85
CA ALA A 441 -6.56 23.24 30.28
C ALA A 441 -6.94 24.31 29.25
N VAL A 442 -7.17 23.91 27.99
CA VAL A 442 -7.62 24.80 26.91
C VAL A 442 -9.13 24.84 26.86
N PRO A 443 -9.76 26.03 26.90
CA PRO A 443 -11.22 26.16 26.88
C PRO A 443 -11.89 25.50 25.68
N ALA A 444 -13.16 25.16 25.76
CA ALA A 444 -13.92 24.63 24.63
C ALA A 444 -13.93 25.64 23.47
N ASN A 445 -13.80 25.12 22.24
CA ASN A 445 -13.66 25.89 21.01
C ASN A 445 -12.43 26.81 20.94
N HIS A 446 -11.39 26.54 21.73
CA HIS A 446 -10.11 27.22 21.66
C HIS A 446 -9.02 26.30 21.12
N VAL A 447 -8.06 26.92 20.42
CA VAL A 447 -6.77 26.32 20.08
C VAL A 447 -5.69 27.23 20.63
N GLU A 448 -4.78 26.69 21.43
CA GLU A 448 -3.64 27.40 21.99
C GLU A 448 -2.36 26.98 21.27
N ILE A 449 -1.64 27.98 20.74
CA ILE A 449 -0.34 27.81 20.08
C ILE A 449 0.74 28.30 21.04
N LEU A 450 1.59 27.40 21.48
CA LEU A 450 2.77 27.67 22.30
C LEU A 450 4.00 27.68 21.40
N LEU A 451 4.49 28.85 21.05
CA LEU A 451 5.65 29.00 20.13
C LEU A 451 6.93 28.72 20.90
N GLY A 452 7.76 27.82 20.36
CA GLY A 452 9.10 27.48 20.90
C GLY A 452 10.24 28.24 20.24
N ALA A 453 11.46 27.92 20.66
CA ALA A 453 12.68 28.44 20.03
C ALA A 453 12.73 28.06 18.54
N GLY A 454 13.09 29.03 17.67
CA GLY A 454 13.14 28.82 16.22
C GLY A 454 11.80 28.78 15.50
N ALA A 455 10.68 29.03 16.20
CA ALA A 455 9.37 29.15 15.56
C ALA A 455 9.38 30.30 14.54
N THR A 456 8.69 30.08 13.40
CA THR A 456 8.51 31.07 12.33
C THR A 456 7.04 31.31 12.06
N VAL A 457 6.73 32.42 11.38
CA VAL A 457 5.36 32.73 10.96
C VAL A 457 4.93 31.71 9.89
N PRO A 458 3.83 30.96 10.08
CA PRO A 458 3.39 29.99 9.10
C PRO A 458 2.80 30.66 7.86
N HIS A 459 3.05 30.10 6.68
CA HIS A 459 2.44 30.55 5.44
C HIS A 459 1.08 29.91 5.21
N ILE A 460 0.01 30.72 5.14
CA ILE A 460 -1.32 30.30 4.74
C ILE A 460 -1.59 30.75 3.30
N ARG A 461 -1.63 29.80 2.34
CA ARG A 461 -2.04 30.12 0.98
C ARG A 461 -3.57 30.28 0.94
N SER A 462 -4.04 31.38 0.36
CA SER A 462 -5.44 31.82 0.32
C SER A 462 -6.36 31.08 -0.67
N LYS A 463 -5.97 29.93 -1.23
CA LYS A 463 -6.86 29.08 -2.05
C LYS A 463 -6.84 27.64 -1.52
N PRO A 464 -8.03 27.01 -1.33
CA PRO A 464 -8.08 25.61 -0.96
C PRO A 464 -7.72 24.74 -2.18
N ARG A 465 -6.45 24.50 -2.37
CA ARG A 465 -6.01 23.30 -3.07
C ARG A 465 -5.91 22.23 -1.99
N HIS A 466 -6.63 21.12 -2.15
CA HIS A 466 -6.35 19.90 -1.43
C HIS A 466 -4.87 19.55 -1.64
N GLN A 467 -4.00 20.04 -0.76
CA GLN A 467 -2.66 19.53 -0.66
C GLN A 467 -2.67 18.55 0.51
N PRO A 468 -2.36 17.29 0.27
CA PRO A 468 -1.92 16.39 1.33
C PRO A 468 -0.82 17.11 2.12
N VAL A 469 -0.69 16.79 3.39
CA VAL A 469 0.52 17.11 4.19
C VAL A 469 1.70 16.91 3.25
N ALA A 470 2.52 17.96 3.08
CA ALA A 470 3.68 17.85 2.21
C ALA A 470 4.55 16.71 2.76
N ILE A 471 4.39 15.54 2.16
CA ILE A 471 5.32 14.44 2.36
C ILE A 471 6.63 15.01 1.84
N PRO A 472 7.69 15.06 2.65
CA PRO A 472 8.91 15.76 2.30
C PRO A 472 9.44 15.22 0.97
N THR A 473 9.37 16.03 -0.09
CA THR A 473 9.90 15.69 -1.41
C THR A 473 11.37 16.08 -1.55
N LYS A 474 11.96 16.75 -0.52
CA LYS A 474 13.39 17.12 -0.50
C LYS A 474 13.94 16.86 0.90
N GLY A 475 14.90 15.98 1.01
CA GLY A 475 15.76 15.81 2.19
C GLY A 475 15.65 14.48 2.93
N ALA A 476 14.51 13.85 3.04
CA ALA A 476 14.41 12.43 3.39
C ALA A 476 14.17 11.66 2.09
N GLN A 477 14.99 10.70 1.79
CA GLN A 477 15.15 9.92 0.55
C GLN A 477 13.88 9.19 0.02
N GLY A 478 12.70 9.80 0.12
CA GLY A 478 11.42 9.29 -0.32
C GLY A 478 10.80 10.16 -1.41
N GLY A 479 11.09 9.91 -2.68
CA GLY A 479 10.37 10.50 -3.80
C GLY A 479 8.98 9.88 -3.97
N ALA A 480 8.02 10.66 -4.49
CA ALA A 480 6.75 10.10 -4.97
C ALA A 480 6.93 9.57 -6.39
N VAL A 481 6.40 8.38 -6.65
CA VAL A 481 6.32 7.79 -8.00
C VAL A 481 4.85 7.84 -8.44
N SER A 482 4.59 8.33 -9.63
CA SER A 482 3.23 8.43 -10.16
C SER A 482 3.22 8.33 -11.68
N ALA A 483 2.30 7.55 -12.22
CA ALA A 483 2.05 7.39 -13.65
C ALA A 483 1.14 8.47 -14.25
N LYS A 484 1.06 9.66 -13.65
CA LYS A 484 0.17 10.74 -14.08
C LYS A 484 0.33 11.12 -15.56
N ASN A 485 1.56 11.08 -16.08
CA ASN A 485 1.91 11.45 -17.45
C ASN A 485 2.48 10.25 -18.24
N GLY A 486 2.16 9.02 -17.86
CA GLY A 486 2.70 7.79 -18.44
C GLY A 486 3.57 7.01 -17.44
N ILE A 487 4.39 6.10 -17.96
CA ILE A 487 5.28 5.25 -17.13
C ILE A 487 6.41 6.13 -16.56
N PRO A 488 6.56 6.21 -15.21
CA PRO A 488 7.60 7.03 -14.60
C PRO A 488 8.99 6.44 -14.81
N CYS A 489 9.98 7.32 -15.06
CA CYS A 489 11.39 6.91 -15.07
C CYS A 489 11.95 6.90 -13.63
N VAL A 490 12.65 5.83 -13.28
CA VAL A 490 13.27 5.61 -11.97
C VAL A 490 14.75 5.24 -12.11
N ASN A 491 15.48 5.29 -11.00
CA ASN A 491 16.89 4.87 -10.93
C ASN A 491 17.03 3.41 -10.53
#